data_e1adbc5be33bbb45f3cbc16b59fcd36a
#
_entry.id   e1adbc5be33bbb45f3cbc16b59fcd36a
#
_cell.length_a   1.000
_cell.length_b   1.000
_cell.length_c   1.000
_cell.angle_alpha   90.00
_cell.angle_beta   90.00
_cell.angle_gamma   90.00
#
_symmetry.space_group_name_H-M   'P 1'
#
loop_
_entity.id
_entity.type
_entity.pdbx_description
1 polymer ?
#
loop_
_entity_poly.entity_id
_entity_poly.type
_entity_poly.pdbx_seq_one_letter_code
_entity_poly.pdbx_strand_id
1 'polypeptide(L)'
;LPEMPSISRAEIEAHVPFKVYLADETVPRLWAVTTAASVEHPEASAAQRTALSSARLLQDPLVESAHCIGPTGLSLLKLPLHPLMRTLPEEELERALEAEMVLGVCRIGVDFGRALAHEHYGKMLQFVPGLGPRKAARLLRDVIAQSATKSAPETREQLRGFLGPSVWCNAVGFIKFLPPDVPGGLKHAPGLEGCRVHPESYRFARKMCFDAMQEDE
;
A
#
# COMPACT_ATOMS: atom_id res chain seq x y z
N LEU A 1 16.20 -11.14 -40.62
CA LEU A 1 16.15 -11.72 -39.26
C LEU A 1 15.28 -12.96 -39.36
N PRO A 2 15.72 -14.14 -38.87
CA PRO A 2 14.87 -15.32 -38.84
C PRO A 2 13.66 -15.03 -37.91
N GLU A 3 12.48 -15.35 -38.41
CA GLU A 3 11.24 -15.27 -37.60
C GLU A 3 11.41 -16.20 -36.39
N MET A 4 11.36 -15.61 -35.20
CA MET A 4 11.32 -16.41 -33.97
C MET A 4 10.01 -17.21 -33.97
N PRO A 5 10.06 -18.52 -33.70
CA PRO A 5 8.85 -19.31 -33.62
C PRO A 5 7.94 -18.75 -32.53
N SER A 6 6.67 -18.53 -32.85
CA SER A 6 5.65 -18.12 -31.91
C SER A 6 5.40 -19.29 -30.94
N ILE A 7 6.04 -19.24 -29.77
CA ILE A 7 5.80 -20.22 -28.70
C ILE A 7 4.40 -19.95 -28.14
N SER A 8 3.55 -20.95 -28.14
CA SER A 8 2.19 -20.82 -27.60
C SER A 8 2.22 -20.67 -26.07
N ARG A 9 1.22 -19.97 -25.52
CA ARG A 9 1.06 -19.83 -24.08
C ARG A 9 1.04 -21.18 -23.32
N ALA A 10 0.43 -22.19 -23.93
CA ALA A 10 0.35 -23.55 -23.38
C ALA A 10 1.73 -24.24 -23.31
N GLU A 11 2.62 -23.98 -24.29
CA GLU A 11 3.98 -24.51 -24.30
C GLU A 11 4.86 -23.84 -23.24
N ILE A 12 4.67 -22.53 -22.99
CA ILE A 12 5.35 -21.81 -21.92
C ILE A 12 4.89 -22.35 -20.56
N GLU A 13 3.59 -22.51 -20.32
CA GLU A 13 3.03 -23.01 -19.08
C GLU A 13 3.45 -24.47 -18.77
N ALA A 14 3.70 -25.29 -19.78
CA ALA A 14 4.15 -26.68 -19.64
C ALA A 14 5.63 -26.82 -19.24
N HIS A 15 6.48 -25.84 -19.57
CA HIS A 15 7.94 -25.93 -19.36
C HIS A 15 8.46 -25.06 -18.22
N VAL A 16 7.65 -24.16 -17.67
CA VAL A 16 8.07 -23.19 -16.64
C VAL A 16 7.35 -23.47 -15.33
N PRO A 17 8.06 -23.76 -14.23
CA PRO A 17 7.45 -24.08 -12.94
C PRO A 17 6.82 -22.88 -12.23
N PHE A 18 6.70 -21.73 -12.89
CA PHE A 18 6.13 -20.50 -12.37
C PHE A 18 5.13 -19.89 -13.37
N LYS A 19 4.18 -19.14 -12.83
CA LYS A 19 3.17 -18.45 -13.65
C LYS A 19 3.76 -17.22 -14.33
N VAL A 20 3.49 -17.06 -15.62
CA VAL A 20 3.90 -15.90 -16.42
C VAL A 20 2.69 -15.00 -16.64
N TYR A 21 2.85 -13.72 -16.33
CA TYR A 21 1.82 -12.70 -16.52
C TYR A 21 2.32 -11.63 -17.47
N LEU A 22 1.42 -11.14 -18.35
CA LEU A 22 1.63 -9.92 -19.12
C LEU A 22 1.10 -8.74 -18.29
N ALA A 23 1.95 -7.78 -18.01
CA ALA A 23 1.59 -6.57 -17.25
C ALA A 23 1.57 -5.35 -18.19
N ASP A 24 0.70 -4.40 -17.90
CA ASP A 24 0.74 -3.07 -18.49
C ASP A 24 1.91 -2.28 -17.86
N GLU A 25 2.79 -1.77 -18.71
CA GLU A 25 3.96 -0.99 -18.29
C GLU A 25 3.69 0.52 -18.21
N THR A 26 2.48 0.98 -18.44
CA THR A 26 2.16 2.40 -18.55
C THR A 26 2.48 3.14 -17.25
N VAL A 27 2.00 2.66 -16.11
CA VAL A 27 2.31 3.20 -14.78
C VAL A 27 3.79 3.00 -14.42
N PRO A 28 4.38 1.79 -14.57
CA PRO A 28 5.79 1.56 -14.32
C PRO A 28 6.75 2.48 -15.08
N ARG A 29 6.48 2.72 -16.35
CA ARG A 29 7.30 3.62 -17.16
C ARG A 29 7.24 5.07 -16.70
N LEU A 30 6.07 5.53 -16.25
CA LEU A 30 5.94 6.86 -15.65
C LEU A 30 6.75 6.99 -14.38
N TRP A 31 6.67 6.00 -13.50
CA TRP A 31 7.43 6.01 -12.25
C TRP A 31 8.94 5.98 -12.51
N ALA A 32 9.42 5.12 -13.40
CA ALA A 32 10.84 4.90 -13.67
C ALA A 32 11.62 6.17 -14.07
N VAL A 33 10.94 7.17 -14.64
CA VAL A 33 11.55 8.45 -15.07
C VAL A 33 11.41 9.56 -14.03
N THR A 34 10.78 9.29 -12.88
CA THR A 34 10.62 10.29 -11.81
C THR A 34 11.92 10.48 -11.03
N THR A 35 12.06 11.65 -10.43
CA THR A 35 13.16 11.94 -9.51
C THR A 35 13.13 11.01 -8.30
N ALA A 36 11.92 10.66 -7.81
CA ALA A 36 11.75 9.73 -6.71
C ALA A 36 12.35 8.35 -7.01
N ALA A 37 12.09 7.81 -8.20
CA ALA A 37 12.66 6.54 -8.64
C ALA A 37 14.21 6.59 -8.75
N SER A 38 14.74 7.74 -9.16
CA SER A 38 16.19 7.93 -9.25
C SER A 38 16.85 8.04 -7.88
N VAL A 39 16.17 8.61 -6.89
CA VAL A 39 16.66 8.69 -5.52
C VAL A 39 16.57 7.34 -4.81
N GLU A 40 15.45 6.62 -5.01
CA GLU A 40 15.24 5.30 -4.39
C GLU A 40 16.20 4.24 -4.95
N HIS A 41 16.46 4.27 -6.27
CA HIS A 41 17.34 3.32 -6.96
C HIS A 41 18.34 4.04 -7.87
N PRO A 42 19.37 4.68 -7.31
CA PRO A 42 20.34 5.49 -8.08
C PRO A 42 21.15 4.66 -9.07
N GLU A 43 21.49 3.42 -8.70
CA GLU A 43 22.32 2.52 -9.52
C GLU A 43 21.50 1.79 -10.61
N ALA A 44 20.17 1.84 -10.53
CA ALA A 44 19.32 1.12 -11.47
C ALA A 44 19.07 1.94 -12.76
N SER A 45 19.16 1.29 -13.90
CA SER A 45 18.72 1.86 -15.18
C SER A 45 17.21 2.08 -15.21
N ALA A 46 16.72 2.91 -16.15
CA ALA A 46 15.29 3.13 -16.32
C ALA A 46 14.53 1.82 -16.61
N ALA A 47 15.11 0.90 -17.37
CA ALA A 47 14.50 -0.41 -17.63
C ALA A 47 14.39 -1.27 -16.37
N GLN A 48 15.41 -1.27 -15.52
CA GLN A 48 15.38 -1.99 -14.25
C GLN A 48 14.35 -1.40 -13.28
N ARG A 49 14.24 -0.06 -13.22
CA ARG A 49 13.19 0.62 -12.42
C ARG A 49 11.81 0.28 -12.95
N THR A 50 11.60 0.24 -14.27
CA THR A 50 10.33 -0.18 -14.88
C THR A 50 9.99 -1.62 -14.50
N ALA A 51 10.94 -2.54 -14.59
CA ALA A 51 10.73 -3.94 -14.20
C ALA A 51 10.36 -4.08 -12.71
N LEU A 52 11.04 -3.33 -11.83
CA LEU A 52 10.74 -3.30 -10.39
C LEU A 52 9.32 -2.80 -10.12
N SER A 53 8.95 -1.68 -10.73
CA SER A 53 7.60 -1.10 -10.60
C SER A 53 6.54 -2.03 -11.18
N SER A 54 6.80 -2.71 -12.30
CA SER A 54 5.90 -3.72 -12.86
C SER A 54 5.66 -4.89 -11.90
N ALA A 55 6.70 -5.35 -11.22
CA ALA A 55 6.58 -6.40 -10.21
C ALA A 55 5.74 -5.94 -9.00
N ARG A 56 5.97 -4.72 -8.51
CA ARG A 56 5.19 -4.11 -7.41
C ARG A 56 3.73 -3.91 -7.81
N LEU A 57 3.47 -3.44 -9.03
CA LEU A 57 2.12 -3.23 -9.57
C LEU A 57 1.33 -4.55 -9.64
N LEU A 58 1.99 -5.65 -10.02
CA LEU A 58 1.36 -6.97 -10.04
C LEU A 58 1.08 -7.52 -8.64
N GLN A 59 1.93 -7.21 -7.67
CA GLN A 59 1.74 -7.62 -6.27
C GLN A 59 0.63 -6.84 -5.59
N ASP A 60 0.63 -5.52 -5.71
CA ASP A 60 -0.33 -4.63 -5.08
C ASP A 60 -0.51 -3.34 -5.91
N PRO A 61 -1.51 -3.30 -6.79
CA PRO A 61 -1.75 -2.16 -7.68
C PRO A 61 -2.00 -0.85 -6.92
N LEU A 62 -2.65 -0.91 -5.76
CA LEU A 62 -2.96 0.29 -4.98
C LEU A 62 -1.71 0.88 -4.35
N VAL A 63 -0.81 0.03 -3.84
CA VAL A 63 0.47 0.45 -3.27
C VAL A 63 1.32 1.16 -4.30
N GLU A 64 1.47 0.57 -5.49
CA GLU A 64 2.29 1.17 -6.54
C GLU A 64 1.65 2.46 -7.08
N SER A 65 0.33 2.51 -7.21
CA SER A 65 -0.37 3.74 -7.55
C SER A 65 -0.16 4.84 -6.50
N ALA A 66 -0.24 4.49 -5.21
CA ALA A 66 0.03 5.40 -4.11
C ALA A 66 1.48 5.93 -4.13
N HIS A 67 2.42 5.08 -4.51
CA HIS A 67 3.83 5.44 -4.64
C HIS A 67 4.08 6.44 -5.79
N CYS A 68 3.30 6.36 -6.86
CA CYS A 68 3.35 7.30 -7.99
C CYS A 68 2.71 8.67 -7.69
N ILE A 69 1.96 8.79 -6.58
CA ILE A 69 1.37 10.05 -6.13
C ILE A 69 2.20 10.59 -4.97
N GLY A 70 3.01 11.57 -5.21
CA GLY A 70 3.83 12.19 -4.19
C GLY A 70 3.95 13.70 -4.36
N PRO A 71 4.54 14.41 -3.39
CA PRO A 71 4.72 15.86 -3.47
C PRO A 71 5.61 16.30 -4.65
N THR A 72 6.32 15.37 -5.27
CA THR A 72 7.18 15.62 -6.43
C THR A 72 6.56 15.27 -7.78
N GLY A 73 5.32 14.76 -7.80
CA GLY A 73 4.67 14.50 -9.06
C GLY A 73 3.44 13.63 -8.96
N LEU A 74 2.33 14.21 -9.31
CA LEU A 74 1.12 13.55 -9.73
C LEU A 74 1.37 12.89 -11.10
N SER A 75 2.30 11.92 -11.12
CA SER A 75 2.68 11.25 -12.36
C SER A 75 1.48 10.55 -13.00
N LEU A 76 0.51 10.12 -12.20
CA LEU A 76 -0.70 9.46 -12.70
C LEU A 76 -1.60 10.39 -13.52
N LEU A 77 -1.58 11.71 -13.32
CA LEU A 77 -2.32 12.66 -14.16
C LEU A 77 -1.79 12.74 -15.59
N LYS A 78 -0.55 12.30 -15.82
CA LYS A 78 0.03 12.20 -17.16
C LYS A 78 -0.49 11.01 -17.97
N LEU A 79 -1.20 10.09 -17.30
CA LEU A 79 -1.82 8.96 -17.99
C LEU A 79 -3.02 9.45 -18.78
N PRO A 80 -3.11 9.11 -20.07
CA PRO A 80 -4.26 9.42 -20.91
C PRO A 80 -5.42 8.46 -20.63
N LEU A 81 -5.98 8.51 -19.41
CA LEU A 81 -7.05 7.60 -18.98
C LEU A 81 -8.34 7.83 -19.75
N HIS A 82 -8.62 9.07 -20.14
CA HIS A 82 -9.81 9.42 -20.91
C HIS A 82 -9.54 10.62 -21.84
N PRO A 83 -10.07 10.65 -23.06
CA PRO A 83 -9.84 11.77 -23.99
C PRO A 83 -10.26 13.13 -23.43
N LEU A 84 -11.31 13.19 -22.62
CA LEU A 84 -11.83 14.43 -22.03
C LEU A 84 -11.05 14.91 -20.80
N MET A 85 -10.05 14.16 -20.29
CA MET A 85 -9.24 14.62 -19.15
C MET A 85 -8.58 15.98 -19.42
N ARG A 86 -8.17 16.23 -20.66
CA ARG A 86 -7.51 17.47 -21.07
C ARG A 86 -8.43 18.71 -21.01
N THR A 87 -9.74 18.51 -20.90
CA THR A 87 -10.74 19.60 -20.81
C THR A 87 -11.04 20.01 -19.38
N LEU A 88 -10.61 19.21 -18.39
CA LEU A 88 -10.83 19.46 -16.99
C LEU A 88 -9.63 20.22 -16.38
N PRO A 89 -9.87 21.09 -15.40
CA PRO A 89 -8.80 21.71 -14.62
C PRO A 89 -7.98 20.65 -13.88
N GLU A 90 -6.66 20.80 -13.87
CA GLU A 90 -5.74 19.87 -13.23
C GLU A 90 -6.06 19.69 -11.74
N GLU A 91 -6.40 20.78 -11.04
CA GLU A 91 -6.79 20.73 -9.62
C GLU A 91 -8.02 19.87 -9.33
N GLU A 92 -8.98 19.79 -10.25
CA GLU A 92 -10.16 18.94 -10.09
C GLU A 92 -9.81 17.48 -10.29
N LEU A 93 -8.94 17.17 -11.25
CA LEU A 93 -8.42 15.83 -11.49
C LEU A 93 -7.59 15.36 -10.29
N GLU A 94 -6.74 16.22 -9.74
CA GLU A 94 -5.97 15.93 -8.52
C GLU A 94 -6.88 15.55 -7.36
N ARG A 95 -7.89 16.39 -7.08
CA ARG A 95 -8.83 16.12 -5.99
C ARG A 95 -9.61 14.83 -6.18
N ALA A 96 -10.04 14.55 -7.42
CA ALA A 96 -10.74 13.31 -7.74
C ALA A 96 -9.83 12.10 -7.53
N LEU A 97 -8.58 12.16 -7.98
CA LEU A 97 -7.61 11.11 -7.81
C LEU A 97 -7.28 10.86 -6.33
N GLU A 98 -7.04 11.93 -5.56
CA GLU A 98 -6.82 11.82 -4.11
C GLU A 98 -8.04 11.19 -3.40
N ALA A 99 -9.24 11.58 -3.77
CA ALA A 99 -10.46 11.02 -3.18
C ALA A 99 -10.58 9.51 -3.46
N GLU A 100 -10.33 9.07 -4.70
CA GLU A 100 -10.34 7.66 -5.05
C GLU A 100 -9.23 6.86 -4.34
N MET A 101 -8.05 7.44 -4.18
CA MET A 101 -6.96 6.82 -3.42
C MET A 101 -7.32 6.65 -1.94
N VAL A 102 -7.90 7.68 -1.32
CA VAL A 102 -8.40 7.60 0.06
C VAL A 102 -9.47 6.51 0.18
N LEU A 103 -10.43 6.45 -0.75
CA LEU A 103 -11.46 5.40 -0.75
C LEU A 103 -10.86 4.00 -0.90
N GLY A 104 -9.90 3.82 -1.81
CA GLY A 104 -9.18 2.57 -2.00
C GLY A 104 -8.46 2.13 -0.74
N VAL A 105 -7.69 3.03 -0.13
CA VAL A 105 -6.96 2.77 1.13
C VAL A 105 -7.92 2.50 2.29
N CYS A 106 -9.03 3.22 2.39
CA CYS A 106 -10.05 2.96 3.40
C CYS A 106 -10.69 1.59 3.26
N ARG A 107 -10.86 1.07 2.05
CA ARG A 107 -11.43 -0.26 1.80
C ARG A 107 -10.49 -1.39 2.20
N ILE A 108 -9.20 -1.25 1.90
CA ILE A 108 -8.19 -2.28 2.12
C ILE A 108 -7.57 -2.17 3.51
N GLY A 109 -7.29 -0.95 3.98
CA GLY A 109 -6.49 -0.65 5.15
C GLY A 109 -4.99 -0.80 4.87
N VAL A 110 -4.16 -0.24 5.75
CA VAL A 110 -2.69 -0.24 5.63
C VAL A 110 -2.09 -1.13 6.70
N ASP A 111 -1.29 -2.11 6.29
CA ASP A 111 -0.47 -2.91 7.21
C ASP A 111 0.74 -2.07 7.65
N PHE A 112 0.77 -1.73 8.93
CA PHE A 112 1.80 -0.85 9.48
C PHE A 112 3.18 -1.52 9.54
N GLY A 113 3.22 -2.82 9.76
CA GLY A 113 4.48 -3.58 9.73
C GLY A 113 5.14 -3.55 8.35
N ARG A 114 4.35 -3.76 7.30
CA ARG A 114 4.82 -3.64 5.91
C ARG A 114 5.21 -2.19 5.56
N ALA A 115 4.48 -1.21 6.08
CA ALA A 115 4.79 0.20 5.86
C ALA A 115 6.12 0.63 6.49
N LEU A 116 6.53 0.01 7.60
CA LEU A 116 7.84 0.22 8.21
C LEU A 116 8.96 -0.50 7.44
N ALA A 117 8.68 -1.71 6.93
CA ALA A 117 9.67 -2.52 6.24
C ALA A 117 9.95 -2.05 4.80
N HIS A 118 8.96 -1.46 4.14
CA HIS A 118 9.02 -1.11 2.72
C HIS A 118 8.60 0.34 2.49
N GLU A 119 9.53 1.18 2.03
CA GLU A 119 9.29 2.60 1.82
C GLU A 119 8.13 2.86 0.83
N HIS A 120 8.08 2.13 -0.29
CA HIS A 120 7.01 2.27 -1.28
C HIS A 120 5.63 1.95 -0.69
N TYR A 121 5.52 0.94 0.19
CA TYR A 121 4.28 0.60 0.88
C TYR A 121 3.89 1.68 1.91
N GLY A 122 4.86 2.28 2.57
CA GLY A 122 4.65 3.38 3.52
C GLY A 122 3.97 4.61 2.91
N LYS A 123 4.06 4.80 1.58
CA LYS A 123 3.37 5.90 0.87
C LYS A 123 1.85 5.79 0.95
N MET A 124 1.27 4.61 1.18
CA MET A 124 -0.18 4.46 1.40
C MET A 124 -0.69 5.21 2.62
N LEU A 125 0.13 5.39 3.65
CA LEU A 125 -0.27 6.07 4.88
C LEU A 125 -0.72 7.52 4.65
N GLN A 126 -0.25 8.18 3.60
CA GLN A 126 -0.68 9.55 3.28
C GLN A 126 -2.17 9.64 2.92
N PHE A 127 -2.77 8.54 2.45
CA PHE A 127 -4.18 8.46 2.07
C PHE A 127 -5.08 7.93 3.20
N VAL A 128 -4.50 7.62 4.36
CA VAL A 128 -5.28 7.29 5.55
C VAL A 128 -5.95 8.55 6.09
N PRO A 129 -7.28 8.54 6.33
CA PRO A 129 -8.01 9.69 6.85
C PRO A 129 -7.35 10.27 8.11
N GLY A 130 -7.15 11.58 8.11
CA GLY A 130 -6.53 12.29 9.24
C GLY A 130 -5.00 12.37 9.19
N LEU A 131 -4.30 11.55 8.39
CA LEU A 131 -2.84 11.61 8.30
C LEU A 131 -2.36 12.66 7.27
N GLY A 132 -2.59 12.42 5.99
CA GLY A 132 -2.00 13.22 4.91
C GLY A 132 -0.46 13.04 4.81
N PRO A 133 0.18 13.58 3.77
CA PRO A 133 1.59 13.27 3.45
C PRO A 133 2.57 13.68 4.55
N ARG A 134 2.40 14.87 5.16
CA ARG A 134 3.32 15.36 6.20
C ARG A 134 3.24 14.55 7.49
N LYS A 135 2.02 14.21 7.95
CA LYS A 135 1.83 13.45 9.19
C LYS A 135 2.23 11.99 9.00
N ALA A 136 1.95 11.39 7.84
CA ALA A 136 2.36 10.04 7.50
C ALA A 136 3.90 9.90 7.51
N ALA A 137 4.60 10.82 6.84
CA ALA A 137 6.07 10.83 6.82
C ALA A 137 6.66 11.06 8.22
N ARG A 138 6.04 11.92 9.05
CA ARG A 138 6.46 12.13 10.43
C ARG A 138 6.27 10.87 11.26
N LEU A 139 5.09 10.24 11.19
CA LEU A 139 4.78 9.02 11.93
C LEU A 139 5.81 7.92 11.65
N LEU A 140 6.12 7.66 10.37
CA LEU A 140 7.11 6.66 9.99
C LEU A 140 8.50 7.00 10.56
N ARG A 141 8.96 8.24 10.44
CA ARG A 141 10.26 8.66 10.97
C ARG A 141 10.34 8.52 12.50
N ASP A 142 9.30 8.97 13.20
CA ASP A 142 9.27 8.95 14.65
C ASP A 142 9.26 7.50 15.18
N VAL A 143 8.50 6.61 14.52
CA VAL A 143 8.46 5.17 14.86
C VAL A 143 9.79 4.49 14.53
N ILE A 144 10.39 4.73 13.38
CA ILE A 144 11.70 4.16 13.00
C ILE A 144 12.79 4.62 14.00
N ALA A 145 12.80 5.91 14.34
CA ALA A 145 13.76 6.44 15.32
C ALA A 145 13.57 5.81 16.71
N GLN A 146 12.34 5.59 17.13
CA GLN A 146 12.08 4.92 18.40
C GLN A 146 12.40 3.42 18.35
N SER A 147 12.15 2.76 17.22
CA SER A 147 12.44 1.33 17.05
C SER A 147 13.93 1.00 17.11
N ALA A 148 14.80 1.98 16.92
CA ALA A 148 16.24 1.83 17.15
C ALA A 148 16.60 1.63 18.64
N THR A 149 15.74 2.08 19.56
CA THR A 149 15.96 2.00 21.01
C THR A 149 14.96 1.13 21.74
N LYS A 150 13.79 0.92 21.16
CA LYS A 150 12.68 0.11 21.71
C LYS A 150 12.11 -0.76 20.60
N SER A 151 11.29 -1.77 20.95
CA SER A 151 10.56 -2.57 19.96
C SER A 151 9.63 -1.69 19.11
N ALA A 152 9.45 -2.08 17.83
CA ALA A 152 8.45 -1.46 16.97
C ALA A 152 7.04 -1.66 17.57
N PRO A 153 6.10 -0.73 17.28
CA PRO A 153 4.72 -0.90 17.75
C PRO A 153 4.07 -2.13 17.10
N GLU A 154 3.38 -2.92 17.92
CA GLU A 154 2.67 -4.13 17.50
C GLU A 154 1.15 -3.98 17.62
N THR A 155 0.69 -2.90 18.22
CA THR A 155 -0.73 -2.62 18.43
C THR A 155 -1.10 -1.20 18.05
N ARG A 156 -2.36 -1.01 17.68
CA ARG A 156 -2.91 0.30 17.33
C ARG A 156 -2.87 1.28 18.49
N GLU A 157 -3.01 0.80 19.72
CA GLU A 157 -2.97 1.64 20.90
C GLU A 157 -1.59 2.28 21.10
N GLN A 158 -0.52 1.57 20.77
CA GLN A 158 0.84 2.10 20.86
C GLN A 158 1.09 3.29 19.92
N LEU A 159 0.32 3.38 18.80
CA LEU A 159 0.39 4.54 17.91
C LEU A 159 -0.15 5.83 18.53
N ARG A 160 -0.91 5.75 19.63
CA ARG A 160 -1.41 6.92 20.35
C ARG A 160 -0.28 7.82 20.87
N GLY A 161 0.89 7.25 21.16
CA GLY A 161 2.07 8.01 21.56
C GLY A 161 2.67 8.90 20.46
N PHE A 162 2.38 8.62 19.20
CA PHE A 162 2.92 9.31 18.02
C PHE A 162 1.91 10.25 17.35
N LEU A 163 0.62 10.05 17.62
CA LEU A 163 -0.48 10.78 16.98
C LEU A 163 -1.28 11.55 18.02
N GLY A 164 -1.70 12.75 17.66
CA GLY A 164 -2.65 13.49 18.50
C GLY A 164 -4.01 12.75 18.58
N PRO A 165 -4.80 12.96 19.66
CA PRO A 165 -6.02 12.20 19.92
C PRO A 165 -7.01 12.16 18.75
N SER A 166 -7.31 13.30 18.15
CA SER A 166 -8.23 13.40 17.01
C SER A 166 -7.70 12.69 15.75
N VAL A 167 -6.39 12.80 15.50
CA VAL A 167 -5.75 12.15 14.35
C VAL A 167 -5.74 10.63 14.56
N TRP A 168 -5.40 10.18 15.76
CA TRP A 168 -5.42 8.77 16.12
C TRP A 168 -6.81 8.16 15.92
N CYS A 169 -7.84 8.79 16.47
CA CYS A 169 -9.22 8.33 16.35
C CYS A 169 -9.67 8.19 14.88
N ASN A 170 -9.31 9.15 14.02
CA ASN A 170 -9.70 9.12 12.61
C ASN A 170 -8.90 8.10 11.79
N ALA A 171 -7.64 7.87 12.12
CA ALA A 171 -6.71 7.09 11.30
C ALA A 171 -6.67 5.60 11.68
N VAL A 172 -6.76 5.30 12.97
CA VAL A 172 -6.41 3.98 13.51
C VAL A 172 -7.31 2.84 13.03
N GLY A 173 -8.57 3.13 12.65
CA GLY A 173 -9.48 2.14 12.07
C GLY A 173 -9.05 1.62 10.70
N PHE A 174 -8.15 2.33 10.02
CA PHE A 174 -7.64 1.97 8.70
C PHE A 174 -6.19 1.45 8.73
N ILE A 175 -5.57 1.43 9.89
CA ILE A 175 -4.23 0.87 10.11
C ILE A 175 -4.40 -0.54 10.69
N LYS A 176 -3.66 -1.51 10.17
CA LYS A 176 -3.67 -2.91 10.59
C LYS A 176 -2.29 -3.31 11.06
N PHE A 177 -2.24 -4.24 12.00
CA PHE A 177 -1.04 -4.95 12.39
C PHE A 177 -1.24 -6.42 12.05
N LEU A 178 -0.62 -6.85 10.95
CA LEU A 178 -0.64 -8.24 10.53
C LEU A 178 0.65 -8.93 11.00
N PRO A 179 0.58 -10.22 11.36
CA PRO A 179 1.79 -10.98 11.65
C PRO A 179 2.66 -11.04 10.40
N PRO A 180 3.99 -11.05 10.52
CA PRO A 180 4.88 -11.18 9.39
C PRO A 180 4.55 -12.45 8.60
N ASP A 181 4.66 -12.38 7.28
CA ASP A 181 4.44 -13.51 6.39
C ASP A 181 5.51 -14.58 6.62
N VAL A 182 5.20 -15.57 7.47
CA VAL A 182 6.04 -16.73 7.68
C VAL A 182 5.54 -17.84 6.76
N PRO A 183 6.36 -18.34 5.82
CA PRO A 183 5.98 -19.45 4.95
C PRO A 183 5.62 -20.69 5.79
N GLY A 184 4.38 -21.21 5.62
CA GLY A 184 3.91 -22.42 6.30
C GLY A 184 3.37 -22.23 7.74
N GLY A 185 3.36 -21.01 8.28
CA GLY A 185 2.76 -20.73 9.60
C GLY A 185 1.26 -20.50 9.51
N LEU A 186 0.49 -21.10 10.41
CA LEU A 186 -0.88 -20.66 10.67
C LEU A 186 -0.80 -19.23 11.20
N LYS A 187 -1.26 -18.29 10.41
CA LYS A 187 -1.25 -16.87 10.76
C LYS A 187 -2.26 -16.63 11.89
N HIS A 188 -1.81 -16.64 13.12
CA HIS A 188 -2.60 -16.07 14.19
C HIS A 188 -2.57 -14.55 13.99
N ALA A 189 -3.62 -14.03 13.37
CA ALA A 189 -3.85 -12.59 13.41
C ALA A 189 -3.91 -12.18 14.89
N PRO A 190 -3.19 -11.11 15.31
CA PRO A 190 -3.21 -10.68 16.70
C PRO A 190 -4.59 -10.12 17.03
N GLY A 191 -5.55 -10.98 17.30
CA GLY A 191 -6.92 -10.65 17.67
C GLY A 191 -7.57 -9.63 16.73
N LEU A 192 -8.06 -8.51 17.28
CA LEU A 192 -8.74 -7.46 16.50
C LEU A 192 -7.79 -6.47 15.81
N GLU A 193 -6.47 -6.55 16.03
CA GLU A 193 -5.48 -5.63 15.43
C GLU A 193 -5.35 -5.79 13.90
N GLY A 194 -5.62 -6.98 13.38
CA GLY A 194 -5.62 -7.24 11.93
C GLY A 194 -6.94 -6.92 11.22
N CYS A 195 -8.00 -6.57 11.95
CA CYS A 195 -9.31 -6.29 11.38
C CYS A 195 -9.58 -4.77 11.26
N ARG A 196 -10.77 -4.42 10.75
CA ARG A 196 -11.20 -3.01 10.60
C ARG A 196 -12.01 -2.48 11.79
N VAL A 197 -12.22 -3.28 12.82
CA VAL A 197 -12.91 -2.83 14.02
C VAL A 197 -12.06 -1.76 14.70
N HIS A 198 -12.67 -0.61 15.01
CA HIS A 198 -11.97 0.47 15.70
C HIS A 198 -11.62 0.05 17.14
N PRO A 199 -10.44 0.41 17.69
CA PRO A 199 -10.03 0.03 19.05
C PRO A 199 -11.05 0.39 20.13
N GLU A 200 -11.73 1.52 20.02
CA GLU A 200 -12.81 1.92 20.95
C GLU A 200 -13.98 0.93 20.96
N SER A 201 -14.19 0.18 19.89
CA SER A 201 -15.25 -0.83 19.75
C SER A 201 -14.81 -2.26 20.08
N TYR A 202 -13.56 -2.49 20.46
CA TYR A 202 -13.04 -3.83 20.75
C TYR A 202 -13.83 -4.57 21.82
N ARG A 203 -14.30 -3.85 22.85
CA ARG A 203 -15.13 -4.44 23.91
C ARG A 203 -16.44 -5.01 23.35
N PHE A 204 -17.10 -4.28 22.48
CA PHE A 204 -18.35 -4.72 21.85
C PHE A 204 -18.11 -5.88 20.88
N ALA A 205 -17.08 -5.79 20.05
CA ALA A 205 -16.75 -6.85 19.10
C ALA A 205 -16.42 -8.18 19.81
N ARG A 206 -15.64 -8.13 20.91
CA ARG A 206 -15.35 -9.32 21.72
C ARG A 206 -16.61 -9.93 22.34
N LYS A 207 -17.53 -9.08 22.84
CA LYS A 207 -18.80 -9.56 23.40
C LYS A 207 -19.62 -10.25 22.33
N MET A 208 -19.76 -9.64 21.13
CA MET A 208 -20.50 -10.25 20.01
C MET A 208 -19.92 -11.60 19.58
N CYS A 209 -18.58 -11.69 19.49
CA CYS A 209 -17.93 -12.97 19.18
C CYS A 209 -18.18 -14.02 20.27
N PHE A 210 -18.14 -13.62 21.53
CA PHE A 210 -18.38 -14.52 22.66
C PHE A 210 -19.82 -15.01 22.68
N ASP A 211 -20.78 -14.10 22.48
CA ASP A 211 -22.22 -14.45 22.43
C ASP A 211 -22.52 -15.41 21.27
N ALA A 212 -21.92 -15.18 20.07
CA ALA A 212 -22.07 -16.06 18.92
C ALA A 212 -21.48 -17.46 19.14
N MET A 213 -20.35 -17.58 19.87
CA MET A 213 -19.76 -18.88 20.19
C MET A 213 -20.56 -19.69 21.22
N GLN A 214 -21.42 -19.05 22.04
CA GLN A 214 -22.29 -19.74 23.00
C GLN A 214 -23.62 -20.22 22.40
N GLU A 215 -24.03 -19.64 21.27
CA GLU A 215 -25.25 -20.11 20.56
C GLU A 215 -25.01 -21.39 19.74
N ASP A 216 -23.73 -21.77 19.52
CA ASP A 216 -23.34 -22.97 18.77
C ASP A 216 -23.08 -24.21 19.67
N GLU A 217 -23.26 -24.10 21.01
CA GLU A 217 -23.29 -25.22 21.97
C GLU A 217 -24.75 -25.63 22.32
#